data_945e5ebf4e294e8d25fb8063c9bde034
#
_entry.id   945e5ebf4e294e8d25fb8063c9bde034
#
_cell.length_a   1.000
_cell.length_b   1.000
_cell.length_c   1.000
_cell.angle_alpha   90.00
_cell.angle_beta   90.00
_cell.angle_gamma   90.00
#
_symmetry.space_group_name_H-M   'P 1'
#
loop_
_entity.id
_entity.type
_entity.pdbx_description
1 polymer ?
#
loop_
_entity_poly.entity_id
_entity_poly.type
_entity_poly.pdbx_seq_one_letter_code
_entity_poly.pdbx_strand_id
1 'polypeptide(L)'
;MNKVIYPVVFTGNEQHKLNKLKGYTKIGYKSEIIAKHILEQNSAISSCSFVTGKDNIYLGDIKLKMRGYTRKDQARYVEVKTGTLYNGRRKLCIDYKYTLKNCPDVEYKQSSTGAWIHAQYDTLIVVFSNEIYMINEGYSLLEKVQRDVELKRLQTSNLDDDWYNIRNVEIVNGLVATTNQAHAKYDTWLLSLDLDTYLDFNNINYKRIGYEVVQPKRVE
;
A
#
# COMPACT_ATOMS: atom_id res chain seq x y z
N MET A 1 -16.52 20.74 -9.58
CA MET A 1 -17.16 19.50 -9.06
C MET A 1 -17.01 19.47 -7.55
N ASN A 2 -18.13 19.38 -6.81
CA ASN A 2 -18.07 19.22 -5.37
C ASN A 2 -17.44 17.85 -5.05
N LYS A 3 -16.31 17.87 -4.37
CA LYS A 3 -15.62 16.65 -3.95
C LYS A 3 -16.47 15.99 -2.86
N VAL A 4 -16.97 14.79 -3.10
CA VAL A 4 -17.68 14.02 -2.07
C VAL A 4 -16.67 13.62 -1.00
N ILE A 5 -16.94 14.00 0.25
CA ILE A 5 -16.12 13.66 1.40
C ILE A 5 -16.88 12.61 2.22
N TYR A 6 -16.25 11.47 2.44
CA TYR A 6 -16.83 10.36 3.18
C TYR A 6 -16.47 10.49 4.67
N PRO A 7 -17.47 10.50 5.58
CA PRO A 7 -17.19 10.48 7.01
C PRO A 7 -16.69 9.11 7.44
N VAL A 8 -15.62 9.09 8.23
CA VAL A 8 -15.07 7.89 8.85
C VAL A 8 -15.16 8.02 10.36
N VAL A 9 -15.93 7.13 10.99
CA VAL A 9 -16.13 7.11 12.45
C VAL A 9 -15.57 5.81 12.99
N PHE A 10 -14.51 5.89 13.79
CA PHE A 10 -13.92 4.69 14.40
C PHE A 10 -14.83 4.14 15.48
N THR A 11 -15.05 2.83 15.47
CA THR A 11 -15.76 2.13 16.56
C THR A 11 -14.93 2.15 17.84
N GLY A 12 -15.59 1.94 18.99
CA GLY A 12 -14.89 1.87 20.28
C GLY A 12 -13.80 0.81 20.31
N ASN A 13 -14.01 -0.35 19.67
CA ASN A 13 -13.03 -1.43 19.57
C ASN A 13 -11.83 -1.04 18.71
N GLU A 14 -12.06 -0.39 17.56
CA GLU A 14 -10.99 0.09 16.67
C GLU A 14 -10.15 1.16 17.37
N GLN A 15 -10.79 2.10 18.07
CA GLN A 15 -10.10 3.14 18.84
C GLN A 15 -9.27 2.53 19.99
N HIS A 16 -9.82 1.54 20.70
CA HIS A 16 -9.11 0.84 21.75
C HIS A 16 -7.87 0.12 21.21
N LYS A 17 -7.99 -0.58 20.08
CA LYS A 17 -6.86 -1.25 19.45
C LYS A 17 -5.82 -0.23 18.95
N LEU A 18 -6.23 0.87 18.31
CA LEU A 18 -5.32 1.94 17.89
C LEU A 18 -4.52 2.54 19.05
N ASN A 19 -5.14 2.68 20.22
CA ASN A 19 -4.48 3.22 21.41
C ASN A 19 -3.38 2.30 21.95
N LYS A 20 -3.48 0.99 21.71
CA LYS A 20 -2.47 0.01 22.11
C LYS A 20 -1.30 -0.10 21.15
N LEU A 21 -1.48 0.32 19.90
CA LEU A 21 -0.45 0.25 18.88
C LEU A 21 0.47 1.47 18.89
N LYS A 22 1.71 1.29 18.41
CA LYS A 22 2.72 2.36 18.33
C LYS A 22 3.37 2.38 16.95
N GLY A 23 3.99 3.53 16.61
CA GLY A 23 4.78 3.69 15.40
C GLY A 23 4.07 3.30 14.11
N TYR A 24 4.78 2.67 13.21
CA TYR A 24 4.28 2.27 11.89
C TYR A 24 3.09 1.31 11.95
N THR A 25 3.05 0.39 12.91
CA THR A 25 1.91 -0.53 13.08
C THR A 25 0.61 0.22 13.37
N LYS A 26 0.67 1.30 14.16
CA LYS A 26 -0.49 2.15 14.42
C LYS A 26 -0.95 2.86 13.15
N ILE A 27 -0.01 3.39 12.38
CA ILE A 27 -0.29 4.11 11.14
C ILE A 27 -0.91 3.17 10.11
N GLY A 28 -0.32 2.01 9.89
CA GLY A 28 -0.85 0.98 8.98
C GLY A 28 -2.27 0.57 9.35
N TYR A 29 -2.49 0.17 10.59
CA TYR A 29 -3.82 -0.24 11.06
C TYR A 29 -4.87 0.89 10.95
N LYS A 30 -4.47 2.14 11.19
CA LYS A 30 -5.35 3.28 10.97
C LYS A 30 -5.77 3.40 9.51
N SER A 31 -4.84 3.20 8.58
CA SER A 31 -5.11 3.23 7.15
C SER A 31 -6.06 2.10 6.73
N GLU A 32 -5.87 0.91 7.25
CA GLU A 32 -6.77 -0.24 7.02
C GLU A 32 -8.20 0.05 7.50
N ILE A 33 -8.37 0.64 8.69
CA ILE A 33 -9.70 1.03 9.20
C ILE A 33 -10.34 2.07 8.28
N ILE A 34 -9.61 3.11 7.88
CA ILE A 34 -10.13 4.15 6.99
C ILE A 34 -10.59 3.54 5.67
N ALA A 35 -9.76 2.72 5.05
CA ALA A 35 -10.08 2.03 3.81
C ALA A 35 -11.35 1.17 3.95
N LYS A 36 -11.44 0.38 5.02
CA LYS A 36 -12.60 -0.45 5.33
C LYS A 36 -13.89 0.38 5.44
N HIS A 37 -13.89 1.44 6.23
CA HIS A 37 -15.08 2.30 6.40
C HIS A 37 -15.53 2.97 5.10
N ILE A 38 -14.60 3.37 4.24
CA ILE A 38 -14.93 3.94 2.93
C ILE A 38 -15.52 2.87 2.01
N LEU A 39 -14.97 1.66 2.02
CA LEU A 39 -15.48 0.53 1.24
C LEU A 39 -16.89 0.13 1.70
N GLU A 40 -17.17 0.13 3.01
CA GLU A 40 -18.49 -0.18 3.57
C GLU A 40 -19.59 0.81 3.15
N GLN A 41 -19.22 2.04 2.81
CA GLN A 41 -20.16 3.04 2.29
C GLN A 41 -20.51 2.83 0.81
N ASN A 42 -19.84 1.91 0.12
CA ASN A 42 -20.16 1.56 -1.26
C ASN A 42 -21.35 0.57 -1.30
N SER A 43 -22.46 1.00 -1.88
CA SER A 43 -23.70 0.19 -1.97
C SER A 43 -23.52 -1.14 -2.71
N ALA A 44 -22.52 -1.28 -3.56
CA ALA A 44 -22.23 -2.53 -4.24
C ALA A 44 -21.52 -3.57 -3.35
N ILE A 45 -21.04 -3.19 -2.18
CA ILE A 45 -20.37 -4.08 -1.22
C ILE A 45 -21.40 -4.55 -0.19
N SER A 46 -21.48 -5.86 0.02
CA SER A 46 -22.38 -6.45 1.01
C SER A 46 -21.71 -6.66 2.37
N SER A 47 -20.41 -6.93 2.38
CA SER A 47 -19.63 -7.00 3.60
C SER A 47 -18.15 -6.74 3.35
N CYS A 48 -17.50 -6.25 4.40
CA CYS A 48 -16.09 -5.92 4.44
C CYS A 48 -15.48 -6.45 5.74
N SER A 49 -14.40 -7.19 5.66
CA SER A 49 -13.73 -7.75 6.86
C SER A 49 -12.22 -7.74 6.70
N PHE A 50 -11.50 -7.58 7.80
CA PHE A 50 -10.05 -7.75 7.79
C PHE A 50 -9.68 -9.21 7.54
N VAL A 51 -8.64 -9.40 6.73
CA VAL A 51 -7.99 -10.69 6.57
C VAL A 51 -7.07 -10.91 7.77
N THR A 52 -7.08 -12.10 8.35
CA THR A 52 -6.32 -12.41 9.55
C THR A 52 -5.39 -13.60 9.35
N GLY A 53 -4.34 -13.67 10.14
CA GLY A 53 -3.40 -14.79 10.11
C GLY A 53 -2.48 -14.78 8.90
N LYS A 54 -2.07 -15.97 8.47
CA LYS A 54 -1.13 -16.14 7.33
C LYS A 54 -1.73 -15.70 5.99
N ASP A 55 -3.05 -15.72 5.89
CA ASP A 55 -3.75 -15.34 4.66
C ASP A 55 -3.56 -13.87 4.30
N ASN A 56 -3.34 -12.99 5.29
CA ASN A 56 -3.06 -11.59 5.05
C ASN A 56 -1.81 -11.38 4.16
N ILE A 57 -0.81 -12.23 4.28
CA ILE A 57 0.43 -12.12 3.49
C ILE A 57 0.18 -12.34 1.99
N TYR A 58 -0.82 -13.16 1.64
CA TYR A 58 -1.07 -13.56 0.26
C TYR A 58 -2.29 -12.89 -0.36
N LEU A 59 -3.28 -12.55 0.46
CA LEU A 59 -4.57 -12.09 -0.01
C LEU A 59 -4.79 -10.58 0.16
N GLY A 60 -3.91 -9.90 0.92
CA GLY A 60 -4.08 -8.49 1.29
C GLY A 60 -4.83 -8.30 2.61
N ASP A 61 -5.13 -7.04 2.95
CA ASP A 61 -5.58 -6.62 4.28
C ASP A 61 -7.09 -6.75 4.48
N ILE A 62 -7.87 -6.60 3.41
CA ILE A 62 -9.32 -6.54 3.47
C ILE A 62 -9.94 -7.50 2.46
N LYS A 63 -10.93 -8.27 2.93
CA LYS A 63 -11.77 -9.16 2.12
C LYS A 63 -13.12 -8.52 1.90
N LEU A 64 -13.56 -8.46 0.64
CA LEU A 64 -14.84 -7.92 0.22
C LEU A 64 -15.77 -9.02 -0.26
N LYS A 65 -17.07 -8.85 0.01
CA LYS A 65 -18.15 -9.55 -0.67
C LYS A 65 -19.01 -8.53 -1.41
N MET A 66 -19.23 -8.78 -2.69
CA MET A 66 -20.06 -7.92 -3.53
C MET A 66 -21.53 -8.34 -3.44
N ARG A 67 -22.45 -7.37 -3.53
CA ARG A 67 -23.90 -7.67 -3.60
C ARG A 67 -24.24 -8.38 -4.91
N GLY A 68 -25.18 -9.29 -4.85
CA GLY A 68 -25.62 -10.06 -6.04
C GLY A 68 -24.72 -11.24 -6.42
N TYR A 69 -23.60 -11.41 -5.75
CA TYR A 69 -22.71 -12.54 -5.99
C TYR A 69 -22.91 -13.62 -4.93
N THR A 70 -23.38 -14.78 -5.31
CA THR A 70 -23.73 -15.88 -4.39
C THR A 70 -22.64 -16.92 -4.21
N ARG A 71 -21.62 -16.93 -5.08
CA ARG A 71 -20.55 -17.94 -5.03
C ARG A 71 -19.48 -17.56 -4.02
N LYS A 72 -19.04 -18.51 -3.20
CA LYS A 72 -17.97 -18.34 -2.21
C LYS A 72 -16.63 -17.89 -2.83
N ASP A 73 -16.42 -18.24 -4.09
CA ASP A 73 -15.17 -18.04 -4.82
C ASP A 73 -15.01 -16.63 -5.42
N GLN A 74 -15.96 -15.73 -5.14
CA GLN A 74 -15.95 -14.35 -5.64
C GLN A 74 -15.63 -13.32 -4.57
N ALA A 75 -14.88 -13.72 -3.55
CA ALA A 75 -14.28 -12.77 -2.64
C ALA A 75 -13.23 -11.94 -3.39
N ARG A 76 -13.30 -10.62 -3.28
CA ARG A 76 -12.24 -9.71 -3.73
C ARG A 76 -11.39 -9.32 -2.56
N TYR A 77 -10.13 -9.07 -2.83
CA TYR A 77 -9.16 -8.71 -1.82
C TYR A 77 -8.56 -7.34 -2.11
N VAL A 78 -8.26 -6.62 -1.05
CA VAL A 78 -7.72 -5.26 -1.11
C VAL A 78 -6.46 -5.21 -0.27
N GLU A 79 -5.39 -4.75 -0.86
CA GLU A 79 -4.18 -4.36 -0.16
C GLU A 79 -4.26 -2.89 0.22
N VAL A 80 -3.86 -2.54 1.43
CA VAL A 80 -3.88 -1.17 1.93
C VAL A 80 -2.47 -0.71 2.27
N LYS A 81 -2.07 0.39 1.69
CA LYS A 81 -0.80 1.06 1.99
C LYS A 81 -1.04 2.45 2.53
N THR A 82 -0.16 2.90 3.41
CA THR A 82 -0.14 4.29 3.85
C THR A 82 0.73 5.11 2.92
N GLY A 83 0.15 6.12 2.32
CA GLY A 83 0.88 7.12 1.54
C GLY A 83 1.37 8.27 2.42
N THR A 84 2.40 8.94 1.97
CA THR A 84 2.93 10.15 2.61
C THR A 84 2.86 11.34 1.67
N LEU A 85 2.61 12.51 2.23
CA LEU A 85 2.71 13.77 1.50
C LEU A 85 4.07 14.40 1.80
N TYR A 86 4.89 14.55 0.77
CA TYR A 86 6.21 15.14 0.90
C TYR A 86 6.44 16.20 -0.18
N ASN A 87 6.69 17.44 0.23
CA ASN A 87 6.83 18.60 -0.67
C ASN A 87 5.67 18.73 -1.68
N GLY A 88 4.44 18.54 -1.23
CA GLY A 88 3.24 18.58 -2.09
C GLY A 88 3.03 17.37 -2.99
N ARG A 89 3.94 16.42 -3.02
CA ARG A 89 3.86 15.19 -3.82
C ARG A 89 3.35 14.02 -2.98
N ARG A 90 2.51 13.20 -3.57
CA ARG A 90 1.98 11.98 -2.95
C ARG A 90 2.93 10.83 -3.18
N LYS A 91 3.56 10.40 -2.11
CA LYS A 91 4.56 9.31 -2.14
C LYS A 91 3.96 8.02 -1.63
N LEU A 92 4.16 6.96 -2.40
CA LEU A 92 3.95 5.58 -1.97
C LEU A 92 5.31 4.93 -1.77
N CYS A 93 5.59 4.49 -0.54
CA CYS A 93 6.78 3.70 -0.25
C CYS A 93 6.43 2.21 -0.35
N ILE A 94 7.27 1.50 -1.06
CA ILE A 94 7.08 0.09 -1.36
C ILE A 94 8.34 -0.67 -0.97
N ASP A 95 8.20 -1.72 -0.17
CA ASP A 95 9.31 -2.60 0.16
C ASP A 95 9.75 -3.36 -1.11
N TYR A 96 10.99 -3.25 -1.49
CA TYR A 96 11.50 -3.86 -2.72
C TYR A 96 12.26 -5.15 -2.47
N LYS A 97 13.16 -5.13 -1.50
CA LYS A 97 13.97 -6.29 -1.11
C LYS A 97 14.44 -6.15 0.34
N TYR A 98 14.92 -7.23 0.90
CA TYR A 98 15.61 -7.22 2.17
C TYR A 98 16.87 -8.08 2.14
N THR A 99 17.83 -7.76 3.00
CA THR A 99 19.04 -8.55 3.24
C THR A 99 19.11 -8.92 4.72
N LEU A 100 19.49 -10.14 5.01
CA LEU A 100 19.75 -10.57 6.39
C LEU A 100 21.14 -10.11 6.82
N LYS A 101 21.28 -9.55 8.02
CA LYS A 101 22.57 -9.07 8.54
C LYS A 101 23.59 -10.17 8.76
N ASN A 102 23.15 -11.40 8.99
CA ASN A 102 24.00 -12.57 9.12
C ASN A 102 24.32 -13.26 7.79
N CYS A 103 23.71 -12.85 6.69
CA CYS A 103 23.94 -13.36 5.34
C CYS A 103 23.82 -12.21 4.34
N PRO A 104 24.72 -11.22 4.38
CA PRO A 104 24.60 -10.00 3.55
C PRO A 104 24.68 -10.27 2.05
N ASP A 105 25.34 -11.34 1.64
CA ASP A 105 25.51 -11.72 0.24
C ASP A 105 24.26 -12.36 -0.37
N VAL A 106 23.27 -12.68 0.45
CA VAL A 106 22.01 -13.27 -0.02
C VAL A 106 20.91 -12.21 -0.03
N GLU A 107 20.54 -11.80 -1.22
CA GLU A 107 19.40 -10.91 -1.44
C GLU A 107 18.10 -11.72 -1.50
N TYR A 108 17.17 -11.33 -0.69
CA TYR A 108 15.80 -11.81 -0.81
C TYR A 108 14.99 -10.76 -1.54
N LYS A 109 14.53 -11.09 -2.75
CA LYS A 109 13.48 -10.30 -3.38
C LYS A 109 12.32 -10.25 -2.42
N GLN A 110 11.83 -9.05 -2.21
CA GLN A 110 10.88 -8.82 -1.16
C GLN A 110 9.57 -9.53 -1.40
N SER A 111 9.57 -10.68 -0.94
CA SER A 111 8.37 -11.41 -0.71
C SER A 111 7.98 -11.44 0.76
N SER A 112 8.69 -10.81 1.67
CA SER A 112 8.37 -10.98 3.10
C SER A 112 7.25 -10.07 3.55
N THR A 113 7.14 -9.03 2.86
CA THR A 113 5.90 -8.37 2.75
C THR A 113 5.26 -8.74 1.47
N GLY A 114 5.76 -9.70 0.98
CA GLY A 114 5.80 -10.63 -0.03
C GLY A 114 4.67 -10.90 -0.83
N ALA A 115 3.75 -10.28 -0.47
CA ALA A 115 2.49 -10.05 -1.09
C ALA A 115 2.58 -9.63 -2.56
N TRP A 116 3.68 -9.08 -2.97
CA TRP A 116 3.82 -8.60 -4.33
C TRP A 116 3.87 -9.69 -5.40
N ILE A 117 4.63 -10.73 -5.14
CA ILE A 117 4.89 -11.78 -6.14
C ILE A 117 3.80 -12.85 -6.09
N HIS A 118 3.11 -12.97 -4.98
CA HIS A 118 2.12 -14.01 -4.75
C HIS A 118 0.74 -13.50 -4.33
N ALA A 119 0.59 -12.19 -4.26
CA ALA A 119 -0.65 -11.60 -3.81
C ALA A 119 -1.78 -11.77 -4.83
N GLN A 120 -2.93 -12.08 -4.30
CA GLN A 120 -4.16 -12.30 -5.07
C GLN A 120 -5.16 -11.16 -4.81
N TYR A 121 -4.67 -9.94 -4.56
CA TYR A 121 -5.56 -8.81 -4.37
C TYR A 121 -5.90 -8.11 -5.68
N ASP A 122 -7.15 -7.70 -5.77
CA ASP A 122 -7.69 -7.04 -6.96
C ASP A 122 -7.45 -5.53 -6.95
N THR A 123 -7.42 -4.94 -5.76
CA THR A 123 -7.39 -3.50 -5.56
C THR A 123 -6.31 -3.10 -4.58
N LEU A 124 -5.55 -2.09 -4.94
CA LEU A 124 -4.64 -1.39 -4.02
C LEU A 124 -5.31 -0.09 -3.56
N ILE A 125 -5.38 0.12 -2.26
CA ILE A 125 -5.79 1.39 -1.66
C ILE A 125 -4.60 2.05 -1.00
N VAL A 126 -4.30 3.29 -1.41
CA VAL A 126 -3.27 4.11 -0.77
C VAL A 126 -3.96 5.22 0.01
N VAL A 127 -3.75 5.24 1.32
CA VAL A 127 -4.41 6.16 2.25
C VAL A 127 -3.46 7.32 2.58
N PHE A 128 -3.88 8.53 2.25
CA PHE A 128 -3.24 9.79 2.65
C PHE A 128 -4.01 10.44 3.80
N SER A 129 -3.62 11.62 4.25
CA SER A 129 -4.21 12.29 5.42
C SER A 129 -5.70 12.63 5.29
N ASN A 130 -6.19 12.88 4.09
CA ASN A 130 -7.56 13.35 3.82
C ASN A 130 -8.19 12.76 2.55
N GLU A 131 -7.51 11.83 1.92
CA GLU A 131 -8.00 11.15 0.72
C GLU A 131 -7.40 9.75 0.58
N ILE A 132 -8.09 8.91 -0.16
CA ILE A 132 -7.56 7.62 -0.61
C ILE A 132 -7.45 7.60 -2.13
N TYR A 133 -6.48 6.84 -2.62
CA TYR A 133 -6.38 6.40 -4.00
C TYR A 133 -6.82 4.94 -4.06
N MET A 134 -7.82 4.67 -4.85
CA MET A 134 -8.28 3.31 -5.14
C MET A 134 -7.83 2.95 -6.54
N ILE A 135 -6.91 2.02 -6.65
CA ILE A 135 -6.27 1.59 -7.88
C ILE A 135 -6.77 0.18 -8.17
N ASN A 136 -7.59 0.04 -9.20
CA ASN A 136 -7.99 -1.26 -9.69
C ASN A 136 -6.77 -1.93 -10.33
N GLU A 137 -6.72 -3.25 -10.27
CA GLU A 137 -5.55 -4.00 -10.74
C GLU A 137 -4.25 -3.61 -9.99
N GLY A 138 -4.35 -3.40 -8.69
CA GLY A 138 -3.23 -2.96 -7.86
C GLY A 138 -2.03 -3.91 -7.90
N TYR A 139 -2.27 -5.20 -8.09
CA TYR A 139 -1.21 -6.17 -8.31
C TYR A 139 -0.42 -5.86 -9.58
N SER A 140 -1.09 -5.59 -10.71
CA SER A 140 -0.44 -5.24 -11.97
C SER A 140 0.39 -3.96 -11.86
N LEU A 141 -0.04 -2.98 -11.06
CA LEU A 141 0.77 -1.80 -10.74
C LEU A 141 2.10 -2.20 -10.10
N LEU A 142 2.05 -3.05 -9.08
CA LEU A 142 3.26 -3.44 -8.36
C LEU A 142 4.20 -4.29 -9.22
N GLU A 143 3.67 -5.21 -10.02
CA GLU A 143 4.48 -5.94 -11.01
C GLU A 143 5.14 -5.00 -12.02
N LYS A 144 4.41 -3.99 -12.49
CA LYS A 144 4.97 -3.01 -13.41
C LYS A 144 6.09 -2.20 -12.77
N VAL A 145 5.89 -1.72 -11.55
CA VAL A 145 6.93 -1.01 -10.79
C VAL A 145 8.18 -1.88 -10.63
N GLN A 146 8.02 -3.13 -10.26
CA GLN A 146 9.13 -4.07 -10.11
C GLN A 146 9.87 -4.27 -11.44
N ARG A 147 9.13 -4.47 -12.53
CA ARG A 147 9.71 -4.63 -13.86
C ARG A 147 10.48 -3.39 -14.30
N ASP A 148 9.93 -2.21 -14.09
CA ASP A 148 10.59 -0.94 -14.44
C ASP A 148 11.91 -0.77 -13.66
N VAL A 149 11.92 -1.17 -12.38
CA VAL A 149 13.13 -1.18 -11.56
C VAL A 149 14.18 -2.18 -12.09
N GLU A 150 13.75 -3.39 -12.42
CA GLU A 150 14.65 -4.43 -12.96
C GLU A 150 15.25 -4.03 -14.31
N LEU A 151 14.46 -3.45 -15.20
CA LEU A 151 14.93 -2.94 -16.49
C LEU A 151 15.96 -1.82 -16.30
N LYS A 152 15.74 -0.89 -15.39
CA LYS A 152 16.70 0.18 -15.10
C LYS A 152 17.96 -0.38 -14.48
N ARG A 153 17.85 -1.36 -13.58
CA ARG A 153 18.99 -2.09 -13.02
C ARG A 153 19.85 -2.71 -14.11
N LEU A 154 19.22 -3.37 -15.09
CA LEU A 154 19.96 -3.96 -16.22
C LEU A 154 20.64 -2.89 -17.08
N GLN A 155 20.04 -1.74 -17.27
CA GLN A 155 20.65 -0.62 -18.00
C GLN A 155 21.83 0.01 -17.25
N THR A 156 21.78 0.01 -15.92
CA THR A 156 22.83 0.61 -15.07
C THR A 156 23.91 -0.38 -14.67
N SER A 157 23.71 -1.68 -14.83
CA SER A 157 24.67 -2.74 -14.45
C SER A 157 25.96 -2.75 -15.28
N ASN A 158 26.03 -2.00 -16.36
CA ASN A 158 27.26 -1.77 -17.11
C ASN A 158 28.16 -0.66 -16.53
N LEU A 159 27.70 -0.01 -15.49
CA LEU A 159 28.47 0.95 -14.71
C LEU A 159 28.87 0.22 -13.43
N ASP A 160 30.13 -0.04 -13.27
CA ASP A 160 30.80 -0.71 -12.15
C ASP A 160 30.45 -0.14 -10.80
N ASP A 161 29.20 -0.15 -10.36
CA ASP A 161 28.93 0.38 -9.05
C ASP A 161 27.70 -0.19 -8.38
N ASP A 162 27.93 -0.54 -7.18
CA ASP A 162 27.02 -0.66 -6.05
C ASP A 162 25.64 -0.03 -6.30
N TRP A 163 24.83 -0.70 -7.07
CA TRP A 163 23.40 -0.43 -7.18
C TRP A 163 22.77 -0.15 -5.80
N TYR A 164 23.39 -0.66 -4.77
CA TYR A 164 23.00 -0.50 -3.36
C TYR A 164 23.25 0.91 -2.81
N ASN A 165 24.18 1.64 -3.37
CA ASN A 165 24.56 3.00 -2.95
C ASN A 165 23.83 4.08 -3.75
N ILE A 166 23.02 3.73 -4.72
CA ILE A 166 22.26 4.71 -5.48
C ILE A 166 21.12 5.24 -4.60
N ARG A 167 21.39 6.33 -3.92
CA ARG A 167 20.46 6.99 -3.01
C ARG A 167 19.27 7.64 -3.71
N ASN A 168 19.37 7.92 -5.00
CA ASN A 168 18.31 8.53 -5.80
C ASN A 168 18.40 7.99 -7.22
N VAL A 169 17.70 6.92 -7.53
CA VAL A 169 17.50 6.49 -8.91
C VAL A 169 16.19 7.08 -9.38
N GLU A 170 16.24 8.06 -10.24
CA GLU A 170 15.09 8.46 -11.02
C GLU A 170 14.87 7.38 -12.07
N ILE A 171 13.94 6.48 -11.77
CA ILE A 171 13.54 5.43 -12.70
C ILE A 171 12.30 5.95 -13.39
N VAL A 172 12.40 6.09 -14.68
CA VAL A 172 11.34 6.45 -15.61
C VAL A 172 10.10 7.08 -14.93
N ASN A 173 9.97 8.41 -15.07
CA ASN A 173 8.73 9.14 -14.76
C ASN A 173 8.26 9.14 -13.30
N GLY A 174 9.15 9.52 -12.40
CA GLY A 174 8.78 9.83 -11.02
C GLY A 174 8.98 8.71 -10.00
N LEU A 175 9.56 7.58 -10.41
CA LEU A 175 9.97 6.55 -9.45
C LEU A 175 11.34 6.92 -8.87
N VAL A 176 11.42 7.02 -7.57
CA VAL A 176 12.67 7.31 -6.86
C VAL A 176 12.97 6.16 -5.91
N ALA A 177 14.09 5.50 -6.08
CA ALA A 177 14.56 4.53 -5.10
C ALA A 177 15.06 5.27 -3.86
N THR A 178 14.55 4.88 -2.72
CA THR A 178 15.00 5.38 -1.43
C THR A 178 15.80 4.33 -0.68
N THR A 179 16.54 4.81 0.26
CA THR A 179 17.51 4.08 1.03
C THR A 179 16.95 2.96 1.89
N ASN A 180 17.85 2.11 2.23
CA ASN A 180 17.85 1.11 3.26
C ASN A 180 17.25 1.58 4.59
N GLN A 181 16.29 0.85 5.10
CA GLN A 181 15.79 0.97 6.46
C GLN A 181 16.37 -0.17 7.30
N ALA A 182 17.24 0.20 8.24
CA ALA A 182 17.89 -0.77 9.11
C ALA A 182 16.94 -1.31 10.18
N HIS A 183 16.88 -2.63 10.29
CA HIS A 183 16.20 -3.36 11.36
C HIS A 183 17.20 -4.17 12.19
N ALA A 184 16.78 -4.75 13.31
CA ALA A 184 17.68 -5.50 14.19
C ALA A 184 18.34 -6.72 13.50
N LYS A 185 17.58 -7.42 12.63
CA LYS A 185 18.01 -8.67 12.00
C LYS A 185 18.18 -8.58 10.48
N TYR A 186 17.63 -7.58 9.83
CA TYR A 186 17.63 -7.41 8.39
C TYR A 186 17.60 -5.93 8.02
N ASP A 187 17.92 -5.63 6.80
CA ASP A 187 17.78 -4.32 6.18
C ASP A 187 16.77 -4.42 5.05
N THR A 188 15.84 -3.48 4.99
CA THR A 188 14.83 -3.40 3.93
C THR A 188 15.14 -2.25 2.98
N TRP A 189 15.03 -2.52 1.72
CA TRP A 189 15.16 -1.53 0.65
C TRP A 189 13.78 -1.08 0.20
N LEU A 190 13.57 0.23 0.22
CA LEU A 190 12.31 0.84 -0.13
C LEU A 190 12.42 1.58 -1.46
N LEU A 191 11.38 1.47 -2.27
CA LEU A 191 11.15 2.35 -3.41
C LEU A 191 10.13 3.41 -3.02
N SER A 192 10.43 4.66 -3.32
CA SER A 192 9.48 5.76 -3.18
C SER A 192 8.94 6.13 -4.55
N LEU A 193 7.66 5.96 -4.72
CA LEU A 193 6.91 6.24 -5.93
C LEU A 193 6.21 7.60 -5.81
N ASP A 194 6.45 8.51 -6.75
CA ASP A 194 5.58 9.67 -6.94
C ASP A 194 4.29 9.17 -7.60
N LEU A 195 3.25 8.97 -6.78
CA LEU A 195 2.09 8.20 -7.18
C LEU A 195 1.32 8.86 -8.33
N ASP A 196 1.06 10.17 -8.23
CA ASP A 196 0.32 10.88 -9.26
C ASP A 196 1.06 10.80 -10.61
N THR A 197 2.34 11.15 -10.62
CA THR A 197 3.15 11.13 -11.83
C THR A 197 3.24 9.74 -12.44
N TYR A 198 3.41 8.71 -11.61
CA TYR A 198 3.54 7.35 -12.10
C TYR A 198 2.24 6.79 -12.67
N LEU A 199 1.10 7.05 -12.00
CA LEU A 199 -0.20 6.59 -12.46
C LEU A 199 -0.60 7.26 -13.76
N ASP A 200 -0.43 8.58 -13.85
CA ASP A 200 -0.77 9.37 -15.04
C ASP A 200 0.09 8.99 -16.24
N PHE A 201 1.41 8.88 -16.06
CA PHE A 201 2.32 8.51 -17.12
C PHE A 201 2.03 7.10 -17.68
N ASN A 202 1.68 6.17 -16.83
CA ASN A 202 1.40 4.80 -17.24
C ASN A 202 -0.06 4.57 -17.64
N ASN A 203 -0.90 5.63 -17.68
CA ASN A 203 -2.33 5.55 -17.95
C ASN A 203 -3.06 4.54 -17.07
N ILE A 204 -2.67 4.45 -15.79
CA ILE A 204 -3.29 3.54 -14.83
C ILE A 204 -4.54 4.20 -14.26
N ASN A 205 -5.67 3.52 -14.38
CA ASN A 205 -6.94 4.03 -13.87
C ASN A 205 -6.98 3.97 -12.34
N TYR A 206 -7.32 5.10 -11.74
CA TYR A 206 -7.50 5.20 -10.29
C TYR A 206 -8.64 6.15 -9.94
N LYS A 207 -9.17 5.99 -8.75
CA LYS A 207 -10.20 6.87 -8.19
C LYS A 207 -9.68 7.54 -6.93
N ARG A 208 -9.83 8.86 -6.84
CA ARG A 208 -9.53 9.63 -5.64
C ARG A 208 -10.82 9.87 -4.85
N ILE A 209 -10.81 9.54 -3.58
CA ILE A 209 -11.95 9.67 -2.68
C ILE A 209 -11.51 10.46 -1.45
N GLY A 210 -12.15 11.59 -1.19
CA GLY A 210 -11.91 12.37 0.00
C GLY A 210 -12.58 11.74 1.23
N TYR A 211 -11.96 11.89 2.40
CA TYR A 211 -12.56 11.47 3.66
C TYR A 211 -12.21 12.43 4.79
N GLU A 212 -13.01 12.35 5.85
CA GLU A 212 -12.78 13.05 7.10
C GLU A 212 -13.01 12.10 8.28
N VAL A 213 -12.07 12.07 9.22
CA VAL A 213 -12.26 11.32 10.46
C VAL A 213 -13.07 12.15 11.44
N VAL A 214 -14.29 11.70 11.70
CA VAL A 214 -15.23 12.39 12.59
C VAL A 214 -15.15 11.76 13.97
N GLN A 215 -15.00 12.57 14.99
CA GLN A 215 -15.11 12.11 16.38
C GLN A 215 -16.57 11.75 16.69
N PRO A 216 -16.85 10.61 17.32
CA PRO A 216 -18.19 10.31 17.78
C PRO A 216 -18.65 11.43 18.75
N LYS A 217 -19.84 12.00 18.51
CA LYS A 217 -20.43 12.93 19.46
C LYS A 217 -20.52 12.23 20.81
N ARG A 218 -19.95 12.82 21.85
CA ARG A 218 -20.22 12.38 23.22
C ARG A 218 -21.73 12.53 23.42
N VAL A 219 -22.41 11.45 23.66
CA VAL A 219 -23.79 11.49 24.18
C VAL A 219 -23.62 11.91 25.64
N GLU A 220 -24.03 13.14 25.93
CA GLU A 220 -24.14 13.64 27.31
C GLU A 220 -25.26 12.93 28.05
#